data_8195abf519a9a61e9e92c83be68b10a0
#
_entry.id   8195abf519a9a61e9e92c83be68b10a0
#
_cell.length_a   1.000
_cell.length_b   1.000
_cell.length_c   1.000
_cell.angle_alpha   90.00
_cell.angle_beta   90.00
_cell.angle_gamma   90.00
#
_symmetry.space_group_name_H-M   'P 1'
#
loop_
_entity.id
_entity.type
_entity.pdbx_description
1 polymer ?
#
loop_
_entity_poly.entity_id
_entity_poly.type
_entity_poly.pdbx_seq_one_letter_code
_entity_poly.pdbx_strand_id
1 'polypeptide(L)'
;MVGDLFQLPPVIKEDFFREIYDTSYFFSSKSLMASGMEMVSFEKIYRQKDEKFISVLNKVREGKMDDDVFDTINSRCIQSDNNQGYVEIVTTNSKATAINEMRISSLPGSLIKLEAVINGDYPKDAPVEKTLFLKEGSRVMITRNGGEYFNGSLGTVLSIKKREIEVVLDKPKDDEHTKVVITPCSFEKVKYVRNGYKIESEVVGAIIQYPIKIGYSITIHKAQGLTLDAAMMDVSNSFETGQLYTALSRVKSLDGLYLRQPIPKTVKTSDQVVINFYKRTLGNGGIVKPVPMEELEKSMINLSTGSEIDFAEFNL
;
A
#
# COMPACT_ATOMS: atom_id res chain seq x y z
N MET A 1 11.91 12.21 -6.20
CA MET A 1 10.75 11.31 -6.07
C MET A 1 11.22 9.87 -6.23
N VAL A 2 10.75 8.93 -5.42
CA VAL A 2 11.07 7.49 -5.55
C VAL A 2 9.75 6.73 -5.52
N GLY A 3 9.55 5.77 -6.43
CA GLY A 3 8.32 5.00 -6.50
C GLY A 3 8.34 3.96 -7.62
N ASP A 4 7.25 3.22 -7.77
CA ASP A 4 7.03 2.26 -8.84
C ASP A 4 5.72 2.59 -9.57
N LEU A 5 5.83 3.02 -10.81
CA LEU A 5 4.72 3.45 -11.66
C LEU A 5 3.68 2.36 -11.94
N PHE A 6 4.11 1.10 -11.84
CA PHE A 6 3.26 -0.06 -12.15
C PHE A 6 2.51 -0.60 -10.92
N GLN A 7 2.78 -0.04 -9.72
CA GLN A 7 1.97 -0.30 -8.54
C GLN A 7 0.68 0.51 -8.58
N LEU A 8 -0.03 0.56 -7.44
CA LEU A 8 -1.32 1.26 -7.35
C LEU A 8 -1.20 2.73 -7.74
N PRO A 9 -2.11 3.25 -8.57
CA PRO A 9 -2.17 4.67 -8.86
C PRO A 9 -2.61 5.47 -7.63
N PRO A 10 -2.35 6.79 -7.60
CA PRO A 10 -2.88 7.67 -6.58
C PRO A 10 -4.41 7.69 -6.57
N VAL A 11 -5.01 7.64 -5.38
CA VAL A 11 -6.46 7.74 -5.23
C VAL A 11 -6.87 9.21 -5.27
N ILE A 12 -7.54 9.62 -6.36
CA ILE A 12 -8.13 10.95 -6.49
C ILE A 12 -9.47 10.96 -5.75
N LYS A 13 -9.56 11.79 -4.70
CA LYS A 13 -10.77 11.94 -3.87
C LYS A 13 -11.67 13.07 -4.37
N GLU A 14 -11.12 14.06 -5.06
CA GLU A 14 -11.81 15.26 -5.47
C GLU A 14 -11.91 15.30 -7.00
N ASP A 15 -13.12 15.44 -7.54
CA ASP A 15 -13.36 15.43 -8.98
C ASP A 15 -12.67 16.60 -9.70
N PHE A 16 -12.46 17.72 -9.02
CA PHE A 16 -11.71 18.88 -9.49
C PHE A 16 -10.33 18.50 -10.11
N PHE A 17 -9.59 17.58 -9.50
CA PHE A 17 -8.29 17.17 -10.08
C PHE A 17 -8.42 16.45 -11.42
N ARG A 18 -9.57 15.80 -11.67
CA ARG A 18 -9.84 15.14 -12.96
C ARG A 18 -10.13 16.13 -14.08
N GLU A 19 -10.56 17.34 -13.72
CA GLU A 19 -10.79 18.42 -14.69
C GLU A 19 -9.48 19.13 -15.08
N ILE A 20 -8.48 19.13 -14.19
CA ILE A 20 -7.20 19.84 -14.40
C ILE A 20 -6.13 18.95 -15.02
N TYR A 21 -6.10 17.65 -14.66
CA TYR A 21 -5.05 16.74 -15.03
C TYR A 21 -5.57 15.59 -15.88
N ASP A 22 -4.88 15.27 -16.97
CA ASP A 22 -5.24 14.20 -17.92
C ASP A 22 -5.21 12.83 -17.26
N THR A 23 -4.37 12.62 -16.25
CA THR A 23 -4.24 11.36 -15.52
C THR A 23 -3.97 11.62 -14.03
N SER A 24 -4.17 10.59 -13.20
CA SER A 24 -3.82 10.61 -11.78
C SER A 24 -2.33 10.47 -11.50
N TYR A 25 -1.52 10.24 -12.52
CA TYR A 25 -0.09 9.98 -12.34
C TYR A 25 0.71 11.27 -12.24
N PHE A 26 1.80 11.23 -11.47
CA PHE A 26 2.66 12.38 -11.23
C PHE A 26 3.21 13.02 -12.51
N PHE A 27 3.40 12.25 -13.58
CA PHE A 27 3.92 12.76 -14.83
C PHE A 27 2.91 13.62 -15.63
N SER A 28 1.64 13.71 -15.17
CA SER A 28 0.67 14.69 -15.65
C SER A 28 0.73 16.01 -14.88
N SER A 29 1.56 16.10 -13.81
CA SER A 29 1.74 17.36 -13.07
C SER A 29 2.32 18.45 -13.96
N LYS A 30 1.58 19.56 -14.12
CA LYS A 30 1.99 20.69 -14.98
C LYS A 30 3.29 21.33 -14.51
N SER A 31 3.47 21.47 -13.20
CA SER A 31 4.73 21.97 -12.63
C SER A 31 5.92 21.08 -12.94
N LEU A 32 5.72 19.77 -12.92
CA LEU A 32 6.76 18.80 -13.25
C LEU A 32 7.06 18.77 -14.75
N MET A 33 6.03 18.90 -15.57
CA MET A 33 6.19 19.02 -17.03
C MET A 33 6.93 20.31 -17.40
N ALA A 34 6.63 21.43 -16.72
CA ALA A 34 7.30 22.71 -16.95
C ALA A 34 8.78 22.71 -16.56
N SER A 35 9.14 22.00 -15.48
CA SER A 35 10.55 21.90 -15.04
C SER A 35 11.33 20.81 -15.78
N GLY A 36 10.65 19.86 -16.39
CA GLY A 36 11.26 18.62 -16.88
C GLY A 36 11.71 17.70 -15.74
N MET A 37 12.15 16.51 -16.06
CA MET A 37 12.65 15.54 -15.08
C MET A 37 13.64 14.55 -15.72
N GLU A 38 14.49 14.00 -14.85
CA GLU A 38 15.32 12.84 -15.18
C GLU A 38 14.80 11.62 -14.42
N MET A 39 14.58 10.52 -15.12
CA MET A 39 14.13 9.26 -14.56
C MET A 39 15.27 8.24 -14.57
N VAL A 40 15.62 7.76 -13.38
CA VAL A 40 16.59 6.68 -13.19
C VAL A 40 15.83 5.41 -12.85
N SER A 41 16.02 4.37 -13.65
CA SER A 41 15.43 3.04 -13.39
C SER A 41 16.41 2.17 -12.62
N PHE A 42 15.94 1.63 -11.46
CA PHE A 42 16.70 0.61 -10.74
C PHE A 42 16.45 -0.76 -11.36
N GLU A 43 17.53 -1.43 -11.78
CA GLU A 43 17.45 -2.73 -12.43
C GLU A 43 17.57 -3.90 -11.45
N LYS A 44 18.28 -3.69 -10.32
CA LYS A 44 18.54 -4.74 -9.35
C LYS A 44 17.35 -4.95 -8.41
N ILE A 45 16.81 -6.16 -8.42
CA ILE A 45 15.72 -6.59 -7.53
C ILE A 45 16.34 -7.23 -6.28
N TYR A 46 15.97 -6.71 -5.10
CA TYR A 46 16.47 -7.19 -3.81
C TYR A 46 15.48 -8.09 -3.06
N ARG A 47 14.17 -7.91 -3.31
CA ARG A 47 13.12 -8.63 -2.58
C ARG A 47 13.01 -10.07 -3.02
N GLN A 48 13.01 -10.32 -4.32
CA GLN A 48 12.91 -11.65 -4.91
C GLN A 48 14.29 -12.13 -5.36
N LYS A 49 14.54 -13.44 -5.17
CA LYS A 49 15.75 -14.14 -5.66
C LYS A 49 15.42 -15.25 -6.66
N ASP A 50 14.14 -15.62 -6.78
CA ASP A 50 13.63 -16.62 -7.70
C ASP A 50 13.48 -16.00 -9.09
N GLU A 51 14.36 -16.36 -10.02
CA GLU A 51 14.39 -15.80 -11.38
C GLU A 51 13.10 -16.09 -12.16
N LYS A 52 12.49 -17.27 -11.95
CA LYS A 52 11.22 -17.61 -12.58
C LYS A 52 10.11 -16.66 -12.09
N PHE A 53 10.05 -16.44 -10.79
CA PHE A 53 9.07 -15.53 -10.21
C PHE A 53 9.30 -14.07 -10.63
N ILE A 54 10.56 -13.63 -10.69
CA ILE A 54 10.93 -12.30 -11.21
C ILE A 54 10.44 -12.12 -12.66
N SER A 55 10.65 -13.14 -13.50
CA SER A 55 10.17 -13.12 -14.89
C SER A 55 8.64 -13.00 -14.96
N VAL A 56 7.91 -13.77 -14.15
CA VAL A 56 6.45 -13.69 -14.03
C VAL A 56 6.01 -12.29 -13.60
N LEU A 57 6.62 -11.73 -12.55
CA LEU A 57 6.30 -10.38 -12.06
C LEU A 57 6.54 -9.29 -13.11
N ASN A 58 7.61 -9.39 -13.88
CA ASN A 58 7.90 -8.46 -14.97
C ASN A 58 6.85 -8.55 -16.08
N LYS A 59 6.41 -9.75 -16.47
CA LYS A 59 5.33 -9.93 -17.44
C LYS A 59 4.00 -9.34 -16.93
N VAL A 60 3.65 -9.58 -15.67
CA VAL A 60 2.45 -8.98 -15.04
C VAL A 60 2.56 -7.45 -15.03
N ARG A 61 3.72 -6.91 -14.63
CA ARG A 61 4.02 -5.48 -14.60
C ARG A 61 3.85 -4.82 -15.97
N GLU A 62 4.29 -5.47 -17.02
CA GLU A 62 4.22 -4.96 -18.39
C GLU A 62 2.88 -5.25 -19.11
N GLY A 63 1.96 -5.94 -18.45
CA GLY A 63 0.70 -6.35 -19.04
C GLY A 63 0.83 -7.48 -20.09
N LYS A 64 1.95 -8.21 -20.07
CA LYS A 64 2.23 -9.33 -20.98
C LYS A 64 1.83 -10.66 -20.36
N MET A 65 0.53 -10.84 -20.10
CA MET A 65 -0.04 -12.03 -19.48
C MET A 65 -0.33 -13.11 -20.53
N ASP A 66 0.67 -13.95 -20.83
CA ASP A 66 0.49 -15.16 -21.63
C ASP A 66 -0.03 -16.35 -20.81
N ASP A 67 -0.38 -17.44 -21.48
CA ASP A 67 -0.92 -18.62 -20.81
C ASP A 67 0.07 -19.23 -19.79
N ASP A 68 1.36 -19.21 -20.07
CA ASP A 68 2.40 -19.70 -19.15
C ASP A 68 2.42 -18.89 -17.84
N VAL A 69 2.22 -17.58 -17.91
CA VAL A 69 2.11 -16.71 -16.73
C VAL A 69 0.86 -17.05 -15.92
N PHE A 70 -0.31 -17.19 -16.59
CA PHE A 70 -1.54 -17.59 -15.91
C PHE A 70 -1.42 -18.97 -15.26
N ASP A 71 -0.89 -19.95 -15.97
CA ASP A 71 -0.70 -21.32 -15.45
C ASP A 71 0.26 -21.33 -14.27
N THR A 72 1.38 -20.60 -14.37
CA THR A 72 2.35 -20.50 -13.28
C THR A 72 1.74 -19.89 -12.02
N ILE A 73 1.01 -18.77 -12.13
CA ILE A 73 0.37 -18.10 -11.00
C ILE A 73 -0.78 -18.95 -10.46
N ASN A 74 -1.64 -19.48 -11.32
CA ASN A 74 -2.82 -20.25 -10.94
C ASN A 74 -2.48 -21.62 -10.38
N SER A 75 -1.29 -22.19 -10.67
CA SER A 75 -0.79 -23.40 -10.01
C SER A 75 -0.64 -23.22 -8.48
N ARG A 76 -0.64 -21.98 -8.00
CA ARG A 76 -0.54 -21.63 -6.57
C ARG A 76 -1.91 -21.53 -5.88
N CYS A 77 -2.98 -21.89 -6.58
CA CYS A 77 -4.33 -21.92 -6.02
C CYS A 77 -4.49 -23.08 -5.04
N ILE A 78 -4.91 -22.81 -3.80
CA ILE A 78 -5.14 -23.83 -2.77
C ILE A 78 -6.64 -24.02 -2.58
N GLN A 79 -7.08 -25.29 -2.68
CA GLN A 79 -8.48 -25.66 -2.50
C GLN A 79 -8.88 -25.85 -1.03
N SER A 80 -7.94 -25.85 -0.09
CA SER A 80 -8.23 -26.12 1.32
C SER A 80 -8.30 -24.84 2.14
N ASP A 81 -9.26 -24.79 3.05
CA ASP A 81 -9.38 -23.75 4.10
C ASP A 81 -8.28 -23.82 5.18
N ASN A 82 -7.26 -24.65 4.97
CA ASN A 82 -6.10 -24.71 5.84
C ASN A 82 -5.39 -23.36 5.85
N ASN A 83 -5.86 -22.51 6.73
CA ASN A 83 -5.22 -21.26 7.04
C ASN A 83 -3.91 -21.53 7.79
N GLN A 84 -2.85 -21.66 7.02
CA GLN A 84 -1.48 -21.93 7.54
C GLN A 84 -0.89 -20.71 8.28
N GLY A 85 -1.73 -19.81 8.78
CA GLY A 85 -1.29 -18.62 9.52
C GLY A 85 -0.78 -17.48 8.64
N TYR A 86 -0.91 -17.56 7.31
CA TYR A 86 -0.51 -16.47 6.41
C TYR A 86 -1.48 -15.30 6.47
N VAL A 87 -0.94 -14.09 6.24
CA VAL A 87 -1.75 -12.90 6.00
C VAL A 87 -2.53 -13.07 4.70
N GLU A 88 -3.82 -12.71 4.72
CA GLU A 88 -4.64 -12.69 3.52
C GLU A 88 -4.68 -11.27 2.92
N ILE A 89 -4.25 -11.14 1.66
CA ILE A 89 -4.28 -9.88 0.92
C ILE A 89 -5.53 -9.86 0.05
N VAL A 90 -6.37 -8.83 0.26
CA VAL A 90 -7.67 -8.70 -0.40
C VAL A 90 -7.82 -7.34 -1.10
N THR A 91 -8.79 -7.22 -2.00
CA THR A 91 -9.01 -6.01 -2.81
C THR A 91 -9.73 -4.89 -2.06
N THR A 92 -10.58 -5.19 -1.06
CA THR A 92 -11.44 -4.21 -0.39
C THR A 92 -11.30 -4.21 1.13
N ASN A 93 -11.54 -3.03 1.75
CA ASN A 93 -11.55 -2.90 3.21
C ASN A 93 -12.68 -3.74 3.85
N SER A 94 -13.86 -3.78 3.24
CA SER A 94 -15.00 -4.56 3.74
C SER A 94 -14.64 -6.04 3.88
N LYS A 95 -13.97 -6.61 2.87
CA LYS A 95 -13.54 -8.01 2.91
C LYS A 95 -12.47 -8.26 3.97
N ALA A 96 -11.49 -7.36 4.09
CA ALA A 96 -10.46 -7.46 5.13
C ALA A 96 -11.08 -7.41 6.53
N THR A 97 -12.01 -6.50 6.77
CA THR A 97 -12.73 -6.36 8.05
C THR A 97 -13.50 -7.63 8.39
N ALA A 98 -14.30 -8.15 7.44
CA ALA A 98 -15.09 -9.37 7.67
C ALA A 98 -14.22 -10.58 8.03
N ILE A 99 -13.09 -10.77 7.35
CA ILE A 99 -12.14 -11.85 7.64
C ILE A 99 -11.54 -11.65 9.04
N ASN A 100 -11.10 -10.45 9.36
CA ASN A 100 -10.51 -10.13 10.67
C ASN A 100 -11.49 -10.36 11.82
N GLU A 101 -12.73 -9.89 11.69
CA GLU A 101 -13.79 -10.08 12.68
C GLU A 101 -14.14 -11.57 12.87
N MET A 102 -14.30 -12.31 11.78
CA MET A 102 -14.56 -13.75 11.83
C MET A 102 -13.44 -14.50 12.56
N ARG A 103 -12.19 -14.18 12.27
CA ARG A 103 -11.02 -14.82 12.87
C ARG A 103 -10.88 -14.50 14.36
N ILE A 104 -11.08 -13.25 14.77
CA ILE A 104 -11.07 -12.86 16.18
C ILE A 104 -12.22 -13.55 16.92
N SER A 105 -13.41 -13.58 16.33
CA SER A 105 -14.59 -14.20 16.95
C SER A 105 -14.39 -15.68 17.22
N SER A 106 -13.66 -16.39 16.36
CA SER A 106 -13.36 -17.82 16.51
C SER A 106 -12.32 -18.13 17.60
N LEU A 107 -11.57 -17.14 18.09
CA LEU A 107 -10.63 -17.33 19.17
C LEU A 107 -11.35 -17.50 20.53
N PRO A 108 -10.82 -18.34 21.44
CA PRO A 108 -11.31 -18.43 22.81
C PRO A 108 -11.03 -17.13 23.59
N GLY A 109 -11.63 -16.99 24.76
CA GLY A 109 -11.40 -15.87 25.66
C GLY A 109 -12.23 -14.63 25.39
N SER A 110 -12.06 -13.63 26.26
CA SER A 110 -12.82 -12.37 26.22
C SER A 110 -12.23 -11.38 25.25
N LEU A 111 -13.08 -10.69 24.51
CA LEU A 111 -12.69 -9.60 23.62
C LEU A 111 -12.32 -8.37 24.46
N ILE A 112 -11.10 -7.88 24.31
CA ILE A 112 -10.58 -6.70 24.98
C ILE A 112 -10.69 -5.52 24.01
N LYS A 113 -11.34 -4.44 24.47
CA LYS A 113 -11.48 -3.18 23.76
C LYS A 113 -10.45 -2.19 24.27
N LEU A 114 -9.59 -1.67 23.39
CA LEU A 114 -8.57 -0.68 23.70
C LEU A 114 -8.87 0.60 22.91
N GLU A 115 -9.24 1.65 23.66
CA GLU A 115 -9.56 2.96 23.08
C GLU A 115 -8.29 3.81 22.98
N ALA A 116 -8.13 4.48 21.84
CA ALA A 116 -7.07 5.46 21.65
C ALA A 116 -7.37 6.75 22.43
N VAL A 117 -6.31 7.45 22.82
CA VAL A 117 -6.43 8.83 23.32
C VAL A 117 -6.17 9.77 22.12
N ILE A 118 -7.12 10.67 21.86
CA ILE A 118 -7.04 11.63 20.75
C ILE A 118 -6.93 13.03 21.32
N ASN A 119 -5.90 13.77 20.91
CA ASN A 119 -5.64 15.15 21.28
C ASN A 119 -5.68 16.02 20.03
N GLY A 120 -6.49 17.07 20.01
CA GLY A 120 -6.63 17.95 18.85
C GLY A 120 -7.27 17.25 17.65
N ASP A 121 -6.77 17.57 16.45
CA ASP A 121 -7.27 17.02 15.21
C ASP A 121 -6.90 15.56 15.06
N TYR A 122 -7.88 14.72 14.69
CA TYR A 122 -7.63 13.30 14.44
C TYR A 122 -6.79 13.08 13.17
N PRO A 123 -5.62 12.43 13.27
CA PRO A 123 -4.80 12.08 12.10
C PRO A 123 -5.44 10.91 11.34
N LYS A 124 -6.25 11.20 10.32
CA LYS A 124 -6.94 10.18 9.51
C LYS A 124 -6.00 9.19 8.82
N ASP A 125 -4.76 9.60 8.61
CA ASP A 125 -3.71 8.80 7.96
C ASP A 125 -2.85 8.00 8.97
N ALA A 126 -3.18 8.07 10.27
CA ALA A 126 -2.50 7.26 11.28
C ALA A 126 -2.67 5.76 10.95
N PRO A 127 -1.59 4.97 11.05
CA PRO A 127 -1.61 3.55 10.71
C PRO A 127 -2.27 2.68 11.80
N VAL A 128 -3.04 3.29 12.69
CA VAL A 128 -3.73 2.67 13.83
C VAL A 128 -5.21 3.04 13.86
N GLU A 129 -6.01 2.22 14.51
CA GLU A 129 -7.46 2.41 14.64
C GLU A 129 -7.80 3.14 15.95
N LYS A 130 -8.91 3.91 15.97
CA LYS A 130 -9.41 4.56 17.19
C LYS A 130 -9.74 3.55 18.28
N THR A 131 -10.29 2.43 17.88
CA THR A 131 -10.67 1.33 18.77
C THR A 131 -10.03 0.07 18.25
N LEU A 132 -9.20 -0.54 19.08
CA LEU A 132 -8.53 -1.80 18.78
C LEU A 132 -9.21 -2.91 19.57
N PHE A 133 -9.68 -3.95 18.89
CA PHE A 133 -10.27 -5.14 19.49
C PHE A 133 -9.31 -6.31 19.41
N LEU A 134 -8.96 -6.90 20.55
CA LEU A 134 -8.00 -8.01 20.63
C LEU A 134 -8.50 -9.11 21.56
N LYS A 135 -8.00 -10.32 21.29
CA LYS A 135 -7.95 -11.44 22.24
C LYS A 135 -6.52 -11.95 22.34
N GLU A 136 -6.17 -12.64 23.41
CA GLU A 136 -4.97 -13.46 23.41
C GLU A 136 -5.07 -14.49 22.28
N GLY A 137 -3.97 -14.73 21.56
CA GLY A 137 -3.98 -15.50 20.33
C GLY A 137 -4.34 -14.70 19.07
N SER A 138 -4.74 -13.42 19.16
CA SER A 138 -4.98 -12.59 17.98
C SER A 138 -3.73 -12.42 17.16
N ARG A 139 -3.85 -12.61 15.84
CA ARG A 139 -2.80 -12.27 14.91
C ARG A 139 -2.77 -10.78 14.65
N VAL A 140 -1.61 -10.18 14.78
CA VAL A 140 -1.41 -8.75 14.63
C VAL A 140 -0.28 -8.41 13.67
N MET A 141 -0.36 -7.23 13.08
CA MET A 141 0.70 -6.60 12.31
C MET A 141 1.15 -5.34 13.02
N ILE A 142 2.46 -5.20 13.21
CA ILE A 142 3.06 -4.00 13.80
C ILE A 142 3.10 -2.90 12.74
N THR A 143 2.77 -1.67 13.13
CA THR A 143 2.62 -0.52 12.22
C THR A 143 3.69 0.55 12.41
N ARG A 144 4.76 0.25 13.15
CA ARG A 144 5.88 1.15 13.42
C ARG A 144 7.19 0.37 13.49
N ASN A 145 8.31 1.03 13.18
CA ASN A 145 9.62 0.47 13.42
C ASN A 145 10.01 0.58 14.89
N GLY A 146 10.66 -0.44 15.42
CA GLY A 146 11.21 -0.51 16.78
C GLY A 146 12.57 -1.22 16.77
N GLY A 147 13.11 -1.54 17.96
CA GLY A 147 14.44 -2.17 18.07
C GLY A 147 14.50 -3.58 17.48
N GLU A 148 13.49 -4.40 17.77
CA GLU A 148 13.45 -5.83 17.37
C GLU A 148 12.39 -6.15 16.32
N TYR A 149 11.65 -5.15 15.85
CA TYR A 149 10.58 -5.29 14.87
C TYR A 149 10.52 -4.12 13.90
N PHE A 150 9.89 -4.34 12.76
CA PHE A 150 9.71 -3.36 11.70
C PHE A 150 8.22 -3.17 11.39
N ASN A 151 7.89 -2.05 10.76
CA ASN A 151 6.56 -1.86 10.19
C ASN A 151 6.25 -3.00 9.20
N GLY A 152 5.13 -3.69 9.43
CA GLY A 152 4.73 -4.88 8.69
C GLY A 152 5.14 -6.20 9.34
N SER A 153 5.91 -6.20 10.44
CA SER A 153 6.18 -7.42 11.20
C SER A 153 4.86 -8.04 11.70
N LEU A 154 4.72 -9.34 11.48
CA LEU A 154 3.57 -10.13 11.91
C LEU A 154 3.90 -10.87 13.20
N GLY A 155 2.88 -11.10 14.01
CA GLY A 155 3.01 -11.88 15.23
C GLY A 155 1.66 -12.24 15.83
N THR A 156 1.73 -12.97 16.93
CA THR A 156 0.56 -13.42 17.69
C THR A 156 0.59 -12.82 19.10
N VAL A 157 -0.52 -12.27 19.55
CA VAL A 157 -0.67 -11.72 20.90
C VAL A 157 -0.57 -12.84 21.92
N LEU A 158 0.41 -12.75 22.81
CA LEU A 158 0.62 -13.70 23.89
C LEU A 158 -0.17 -13.29 25.15
N SER A 159 -0.09 -12.02 25.53
CA SER A 159 -0.81 -11.48 26.67
C SER A 159 -1.12 -9.99 26.49
N ILE A 160 -2.22 -9.55 27.14
CA ILE A 160 -2.68 -8.16 27.10
C ILE A 160 -2.74 -7.64 28.55
N LYS A 161 -1.82 -6.71 28.89
CA LYS A 161 -1.73 -6.06 30.20
C LYS A 161 -2.14 -4.58 30.05
N LYS A 162 -2.31 -3.89 31.20
CA LYS A 162 -2.88 -2.53 31.22
C LYS A 162 -2.21 -1.50 30.31
N ARG A 163 -0.91 -1.63 30.01
CA ARG A 163 -0.15 -0.72 29.12
C ARG A 163 0.83 -1.43 28.20
N GLU A 164 0.74 -2.74 28.15
CA GLU A 164 1.70 -3.58 27.45
C GLU A 164 0.96 -4.72 26.76
N ILE A 165 1.32 -4.99 25.54
CA ILE A 165 0.87 -6.16 24.78
C ILE A 165 2.11 -6.96 24.43
N GLU A 166 2.20 -8.18 24.91
CA GLU A 166 3.26 -9.10 24.53
C GLU A 166 2.89 -9.80 23.23
N VAL A 167 3.77 -9.73 22.24
CA VAL A 167 3.58 -10.32 20.93
C VAL A 167 4.75 -11.23 20.63
N VAL A 168 4.45 -12.45 20.18
CA VAL A 168 5.45 -13.36 19.60
C VAL A 168 5.49 -13.10 18.11
N LEU A 169 6.65 -12.66 17.61
CA LEU A 169 6.84 -12.39 16.19
C LEU A 169 6.96 -13.68 15.37
N ASP A 170 6.43 -13.65 14.17
CA ASP A 170 6.70 -14.68 13.18
C ASP A 170 8.15 -14.54 12.71
N LYS A 171 8.92 -15.59 12.83
CA LYS A 171 10.28 -15.66 12.30
C LYS A 171 10.39 -16.67 11.17
N PRO A 172 11.42 -16.55 10.30
CA PRO A 172 11.82 -17.63 9.41
C PRO A 172 12.04 -18.92 10.21
N LYS A 173 11.80 -20.07 9.59
CA LYS A 173 11.68 -21.40 10.20
C LYS A 173 12.83 -21.84 11.14
N ASP A 174 13.99 -21.18 11.09
CA ASP A 174 15.21 -21.62 11.76
C ASP A 174 15.62 -20.76 12.97
N ASP A 175 14.80 -19.79 13.38
CA ASP A 175 15.10 -18.88 14.49
C ASP A 175 14.09 -19.03 15.63
N GLU A 176 14.56 -18.91 16.90
CA GLU A 176 13.70 -18.85 18.07
C GLU A 176 12.70 -17.69 17.98
N HIS A 177 11.45 -17.93 18.39
CA HIS A 177 10.41 -16.91 18.42
C HIS A 177 10.81 -15.72 19.30
N THR A 178 10.96 -14.55 18.70
CA THR A 178 11.23 -13.32 19.45
C THR A 178 9.95 -12.81 20.09
N LYS A 179 9.97 -12.65 21.42
CA LYS A 179 8.92 -11.97 22.17
C LYS A 179 9.24 -10.48 22.23
N VAL A 180 8.28 -9.66 21.88
CA VAL A 180 8.39 -8.19 21.97
C VAL A 180 7.26 -7.63 22.79
N VAL A 181 7.54 -6.53 23.47
CA VAL A 181 6.55 -5.79 24.26
C VAL A 181 6.15 -4.54 23.47
N ILE A 182 4.88 -4.44 23.18
CA ILE A 182 4.30 -3.31 22.44
C ILE A 182 3.61 -2.38 23.44
N THR A 183 4.01 -1.12 23.43
CA THR A 183 3.41 -0.06 24.27
C THR A 183 2.73 1.00 23.40
N PRO A 184 1.74 1.75 23.90
CA PRO A 184 1.13 2.85 23.17
C PRO A 184 2.16 3.91 22.79
N CYS A 185 2.01 4.46 21.60
CA CYS A 185 2.84 5.56 21.12
C CYS A 185 1.98 6.62 20.42
N SER A 186 2.53 7.82 20.26
CA SER A 186 1.88 8.94 19.59
C SER A 186 2.10 8.89 18.09
N PHE A 187 1.04 9.17 17.32
CA PHE A 187 1.04 9.45 15.91
C PHE A 187 0.49 10.86 15.69
N GLU A 188 1.32 11.76 15.23
CA GLU A 188 1.02 13.18 15.13
C GLU A 188 0.44 13.54 13.76
N LYS A 189 -0.50 14.49 13.77
CA LYS A 189 -0.96 15.19 12.56
C LYS A 189 -0.21 16.49 12.46
N VAL A 190 0.58 16.63 11.41
CA VAL A 190 1.34 17.82 11.11
C VAL A 190 0.64 18.62 10.03
N LYS A 191 0.49 19.93 10.22
CA LYS A 191 0.09 20.89 9.21
C LYS A 191 1.29 21.72 8.80
N TYR A 192 1.47 21.89 7.51
CA TYR A 192 2.48 22.81 6.99
C TYR A 192 1.87 24.18 6.84
N VAL A 193 2.51 25.18 7.44
CA VAL A 193 2.09 26.58 7.38
C VAL A 193 3.19 27.42 6.74
N ARG A 194 2.78 28.38 5.91
CA ARG A 194 3.74 29.30 5.32
C ARG A 194 3.98 30.47 6.27
N ASN A 195 5.24 30.69 6.64
CA ASN A 195 5.70 31.83 7.41
C ASN A 195 6.70 32.63 6.58
N GLY A 196 6.20 33.64 5.87
CA GLY A 196 6.98 34.42 4.89
C GLY A 196 7.47 33.52 3.74
N TYR A 197 8.78 33.36 3.61
CA TYR A 197 9.41 32.49 2.60
C TYR A 197 9.74 31.08 3.12
N LYS A 198 9.40 30.77 4.38
CA LYS A 198 9.66 29.46 4.99
C LYS A 198 8.37 28.67 5.12
N ILE A 199 8.50 27.35 5.00
CA ILE A 199 7.45 26.38 5.34
C ILE A 199 7.82 25.83 6.71
N GLU A 200 6.94 26.01 7.69
CA GLU A 200 7.08 25.49 9.05
C GLU A 200 6.05 24.37 9.26
N SER A 201 6.39 23.42 10.12
CA SER A 201 5.47 22.34 10.49
C SER A 201 4.91 22.59 11.88
N GLU A 202 3.60 22.46 12.01
CA GLU A 202 2.87 22.62 13.27
C GLU A 202 2.10 21.33 13.58
N VAL A 203 2.24 20.81 14.81
CA VAL A 203 1.45 19.66 15.26
C VAL A 203 0.07 20.13 15.66
N VAL A 204 -0.96 19.77 14.89
CA VAL A 204 -2.35 20.18 15.12
C VAL A 204 -3.19 19.11 15.82
N GLY A 205 -2.64 17.91 15.97
CA GLY A 205 -3.30 16.83 16.70
C GLY A 205 -2.47 15.57 16.79
N ALA A 206 -2.93 14.63 17.59
CA ALA A 206 -2.28 13.34 17.78
C ALA A 206 -3.28 12.25 18.19
N ILE A 207 -2.98 11.01 17.84
CA ILE A 207 -3.62 9.80 18.37
C ILE A 207 -2.58 8.97 19.11
N ILE A 208 -2.86 8.58 20.34
CA ILE A 208 -2.04 7.68 21.14
C ILE A 208 -2.72 6.32 21.16
N GLN A 209 -2.06 5.33 20.56
CA GLN A 209 -2.57 3.96 20.45
C GLN A 209 -1.40 2.97 20.38
N TYR A 210 -1.68 1.70 20.61
CA TYR A 210 -0.72 0.64 20.33
C TYR A 210 -0.41 0.60 18.82
N PRO A 211 0.87 0.56 18.42
CA PRO A 211 1.27 0.53 17.00
C PRO A 211 1.06 -0.86 16.38
N ILE A 212 -0.15 -1.41 16.53
CA ILE A 212 -0.55 -2.69 15.97
C ILE A 212 -1.96 -2.59 15.35
N LYS A 213 -2.24 -3.46 14.42
CA LYS A 213 -3.57 -3.70 13.87
C LYS A 213 -3.79 -5.21 13.72
N ILE A 214 -5.04 -5.62 13.56
CA ILE A 214 -5.36 -7.01 13.26
C ILE A 214 -4.71 -7.40 11.95
N GLY A 215 -4.06 -8.56 11.93
CA GLY A 215 -3.15 -9.03 10.88
C GLY A 215 -3.57 -10.33 10.20
N TYR A 216 -4.85 -10.75 10.27
CA TYR A 216 -5.32 -11.90 9.49
C TYR A 216 -5.54 -11.52 8.03
N SER A 217 -6.10 -10.35 7.76
CA SER A 217 -6.33 -9.84 6.42
C SER A 217 -6.05 -8.34 6.32
N ILE A 218 -5.45 -7.95 5.19
CA ILE A 218 -5.17 -6.55 4.85
C ILE A 218 -5.51 -6.30 3.38
N THR A 219 -5.79 -5.04 3.04
CA THR A 219 -5.98 -4.67 1.64
C THR A 219 -4.67 -4.56 0.89
N ILE A 220 -4.72 -4.68 -0.44
CA ILE A 220 -3.56 -4.48 -1.33
C ILE A 220 -2.90 -3.12 -1.05
N HIS A 221 -3.68 -2.05 -0.85
CA HIS A 221 -3.17 -0.71 -0.51
C HIS A 221 -2.35 -0.72 0.78
N LYS A 222 -2.85 -1.38 1.84
CA LYS A 222 -2.15 -1.49 3.12
C LYS A 222 -0.96 -2.47 3.08
N ALA A 223 -0.93 -3.37 2.09
CA ALA A 223 0.19 -4.27 1.85
C ALA A 223 1.32 -3.60 1.05
N GLN A 224 1.06 -2.44 0.43
CA GLN A 224 2.07 -1.71 -0.32
C GLN A 224 3.28 -1.36 0.57
N GLY A 225 4.48 -1.58 0.07
CA GLY A 225 5.72 -1.41 0.85
C GLY A 225 6.12 -2.61 1.71
N LEU A 226 5.20 -3.52 2.06
CA LEU A 226 5.52 -4.70 2.86
C LEU A 226 6.31 -5.73 2.06
N THR A 227 7.05 -6.55 2.79
CA THR A 227 7.71 -7.76 2.28
C THR A 227 7.32 -8.93 3.15
N LEU A 228 6.70 -9.94 2.55
CA LEU A 228 6.15 -11.11 3.24
C LEU A 228 6.88 -12.37 2.75
N ASP A 229 7.14 -13.31 3.66
CA ASP A 229 7.68 -14.62 3.28
C ASP A 229 6.62 -15.43 2.55
N ALA A 230 5.38 -15.37 3.02
CA ALA A 230 4.24 -15.99 2.37
C ALA A 230 2.95 -15.20 2.62
N ALA A 231 2.02 -15.25 1.66
CA ALA A 231 0.70 -14.63 1.78
C ALA A 231 -0.35 -15.41 0.99
N MET A 232 -1.57 -15.46 1.52
CA MET A 232 -2.76 -15.86 0.79
C MET A 232 -3.31 -14.62 0.05
N MET A 233 -3.61 -14.76 -1.22
CA MET A 233 -4.13 -13.64 -2.03
C MET A 233 -5.51 -13.95 -2.58
N ASP A 234 -6.43 -13.03 -2.35
CA ASP A 234 -7.76 -13.04 -2.97
C ASP A 234 -7.88 -11.81 -3.87
N VAL A 235 -7.30 -11.94 -5.05
CA VAL A 235 -7.11 -10.86 -6.02
C VAL A 235 -7.75 -11.16 -7.38
N SER A 236 -8.52 -12.25 -7.48
CA SER A 236 -9.25 -12.62 -8.71
C SER A 236 -10.18 -11.52 -9.22
N ASN A 237 -10.73 -10.72 -8.30
CA ASN A 237 -11.61 -9.59 -8.58
C ASN A 237 -10.87 -8.24 -8.52
N SER A 238 -9.59 -8.21 -8.90
CA SER A 238 -8.85 -6.95 -9.03
C SER A 238 -9.51 -6.06 -10.10
N PHE A 239 -9.93 -4.85 -9.70
CA PHE A 239 -10.72 -3.93 -10.54
C PHE A 239 -9.92 -2.72 -11.02
N GLU A 240 -8.79 -2.42 -10.38
CA GLU A 240 -7.90 -1.32 -10.76
C GLU A 240 -6.58 -1.84 -11.33
N THR A 241 -6.01 -1.07 -12.24
CA THR A 241 -4.66 -1.33 -12.77
C THR A 241 -3.62 -1.27 -11.64
N GLY A 242 -2.59 -2.10 -11.74
CA GLY A 242 -1.53 -2.19 -10.74
C GLY A 242 -1.87 -3.01 -9.49
N GLN A 243 -3.15 -3.31 -9.20
CA GLN A 243 -3.54 -4.11 -8.02
C GLN A 243 -2.90 -5.50 -8.02
N LEU A 244 -3.01 -6.22 -9.13
CA LEU A 244 -2.44 -7.56 -9.25
C LEU A 244 -0.93 -7.56 -9.04
N TYR A 245 -0.21 -6.72 -9.77
CA TYR A 245 1.23 -6.60 -9.64
C TYR A 245 1.64 -6.20 -8.21
N THR A 246 0.95 -5.20 -7.63
CA THR A 246 1.22 -4.77 -6.26
C THR A 246 1.08 -5.92 -5.27
N ALA A 247 0.02 -6.72 -5.36
CA ALA A 247 -0.21 -7.86 -4.48
C ALA A 247 0.87 -8.94 -4.67
N LEU A 248 1.04 -9.44 -5.89
CA LEU A 248 2.00 -10.51 -6.19
C LEU A 248 3.42 -10.14 -5.80
N SER A 249 3.82 -8.89 -6.00
CA SER A 249 5.15 -8.40 -5.63
C SER A 249 5.41 -8.30 -4.12
N ARG A 250 4.45 -8.61 -3.26
CA ARG A 250 4.63 -8.59 -1.79
C ARG A 250 5.42 -9.78 -1.27
N VAL A 251 5.32 -10.94 -1.91
CA VAL A 251 6.02 -12.15 -1.47
C VAL A 251 7.42 -12.27 -2.08
N LYS A 252 8.30 -12.99 -1.37
CA LYS A 252 9.71 -13.15 -1.76
C LYS A 252 9.92 -14.18 -2.88
N SER A 253 9.01 -15.15 -2.99
CA SER A 253 9.14 -16.28 -3.94
C SER A 253 7.78 -16.78 -4.40
N LEU A 254 7.78 -17.54 -5.48
CA LEU A 254 6.58 -18.23 -5.96
C LEU A 254 6.05 -19.24 -4.92
N ASP A 255 6.93 -19.86 -4.14
CA ASP A 255 6.53 -20.81 -3.09
C ASP A 255 5.78 -20.14 -1.93
N GLY A 256 6.04 -18.85 -1.67
CA GLY A 256 5.31 -18.06 -0.70
C GLY A 256 3.99 -17.50 -1.22
N LEU A 257 3.70 -17.64 -2.50
CA LEU A 257 2.45 -17.20 -3.11
C LEU A 257 1.37 -18.28 -2.97
N TYR A 258 0.24 -17.90 -2.41
CA TYR A 258 -0.97 -18.72 -2.38
C TYR A 258 -2.15 -17.92 -2.90
N LEU A 259 -2.99 -18.55 -3.70
CA LEU A 259 -4.20 -17.92 -4.22
C LEU A 259 -5.45 -18.58 -3.63
N ARG A 260 -6.44 -17.76 -3.28
CA ARG A 260 -7.77 -18.23 -2.84
C ARG A 260 -8.60 -18.73 -4.02
N GLN A 261 -8.45 -18.08 -5.17
CA GLN A 261 -9.15 -18.40 -6.42
C GLN A 261 -8.22 -18.13 -7.60
N PRO A 262 -8.42 -18.85 -8.73
CA PRO A 262 -7.67 -18.59 -9.94
C PRO A 262 -7.86 -17.15 -10.45
N ILE A 263 -6.80 -16.57 -10.97
CA ILE A 263 -6.83 -15.25 -11.61
C ILE A 263 -7.42 -15.42 -13.02
N PRO A 264 -8.53 -14.72 -13.33
CA PRO A 264 -9.16 -14.82 -14.65
C PRO A 264 -8.35 -14.05 -15.71
N LYS A 265 -8.43 -14.48 -16.97
CA LYS A 265 -7.76 -13.80 -18.09
C LYS A 265 -8.27 -12.36 -18.34
N THR A 266 -9.38 -11.99 -17.74
CA THR A 266 -9.97 -10.64 -17.81
C THR A 266 -9.43 -9.68 -16.75
N VAL A 267 -8.49 -10.12 -15.88
CA VAL A 267 -7.93 -9.28 -14.83
C VAL A 267 -7.20 -8.07 -15.42
N LYS A 268 -7.43 -6.90 -14.80
CA LYS A 268 -6.68 -5.69 -15.16
C LYS A 268 -5.25 -5.78 -14.59
N THR A 269 -4.27 -5.60 -15.44
CA THR A 269 -2.85 -5.63 -15.06
C THR A 269 -2.26 -4.23 -14.96
N SER A 270 -1.80 -3.68 -16.07
CA SER A 270 -1.10 -2.40 -16.12
C SER A 270 -1.84 -1.38 -16.98
N ASP A 271 -1.65 -0.12 -16.63
CA ASP A 271 -2.19 1.00 -17.39
C ASP A 271 -1.34 1.26 -18.63
N GLN A 272 -1.98 1.33 -19.80
CA GLN A 272 -1.29 1.60 -21.06
C GLN A 272 -0.62 2.99 -21.06
N VAL A 273 -1.19 3.95 -20.35
CA VAL A 273 -0.61 5.29 -20.20
C VAL A 273 0.74 5.22 -19.48
N VAL A 274 0.81 4.42 -18.42
CA VAL A 274 2.06 4.16 -17.67
C VAL A 274 3.08 3.44 -18.55
N ILE A 275 2.66 2.39 -19.27
CA ILE A 275 3.56 1.64 -20.16
C ILE A 275 4.16 2.56 -21.22
N ASN A 276 3.32 3.40 -21.85
CA ASN A 276 3.74 4.32 -22.89
C ASN A 276 4.71 5.39 -22.36
N PHE A 277 4.38 5.98 -21.20
CA PHE A 277 5.25 6.95 -20.52
C PHE A 277 6.62 6.32 -20.20
N TYR A 278 6.62 5.15 -19.56
CA TYR A 278 7.83 4.45 -19.15
C TYR A 278 8.74 4.14 -20.35
N LYS A 279 8.19 3.53 -21.41
CA LYS A 279 8.93 3.19 -22.64
C LYS A 279 9.50 4.42 -23.34
N ARG A 280 8.68 5.46 -23.50
CA ARG A 280 9.11 6.72 -24.14
C ARG A 280 10.24 7.38 -23.36
N THR A 281 10.12 7.45 -22.04
CA THR A 281 11.10 8.11 -21.19
C THR A 281 12.43 7.36 -21.18
N LEU A 282 12.42 6.04 -21.02
CA LEU A 282 13.65 5.24 -21.10
C LEU A 282 14.27 5.25 -22.51
N GLY A 283 13.46 5.21 -23.56
CA GLY A 283 13.93 5.32 -24.94
C GLY A 283 14.65 6.66 -25.22
N ASN A 284 14.33 7.70 -24.45
CA ASN A 284 14.98 9.01 -24.48
C ASN A 284 16.12 9.16 -23.44
N GLY A 285 16.69 8.06 -22.95
CA GLY A 285 17.76 8.07 -21.97
C GLY A 285 17.32 8.55 -20.57
N GLY A 286 16.04 8.41 -20.23
CA GLY A 286 15.47 8.81 -18.94
C GLY A 286 15.11 10.31 -18.86
N ILE A 287 15.28 11.07 -19.93
CA ILE A 287 15.06 12.51 -19.92
C ILE A 287 13.65 12.87 -20.42
N VAL A 288 12.91 13.61 -19.60
CA VAL A 288 11.67 14.28 -19.96
C VAL A 288 11.97 15.78 -20.06
N LYS A 289 11.96 16.31 -21.29
CA LYS A 289 12.28 17.73 -21.55
C LYS A 289 11.19 18.63 -20.97
N PRO A 290 11.55 19.83 -20.46
CA PRO A 290 10.59 20.83 -20.05
C PRO A 290 9.61 21.20 -21.18
N VAL A 291 8.35 21.40 -20.80
CA VAL A 291 7.31 21.95 -21.69
C VAL A 291 7.07 23.42 -21.32
N PRO A 292 7.08 24.35 -22.26
CA PRO A 292 6.80 25.76 -21.97
C PRO A 292 5.46 25.95 -21.26
N MET A 293 5.42 26.81 -20.24
CA MET A 293 4.19 27.08 -19.47
C MET A 293 3.04 27.56 -20.35
N GLU A 294 3.34 28.35 -21.39
CA GLU A 294 2.33 28.84 -22.36
C GLU A 294 1.61 27.67 -23.10
N GLU A 295 2.30 26.58 -23.39
CA GLU A 295 1.69 25.38 -23.98
C GLU A 295 0.82 24.62 -22.99
N LEU A 296 1.26 24.56 -21.73
CA LEU A 296 0.51 23.92 -20.64
C LEU A 296 -0.77 24.70 -20.29
N GLU A 297 -0.69 26.05 -20.30
CA GLU A 297 -1.84 26.92 -20.07
C GLU A 297 -2.87 26.84 -21.21
N LYS A 298 -2.44 26.81 -22.47
CA LYS A 298 -3.34 26.61 -23.62
C LYS A 298 -4.11 25.28 -23.52
N SER A 299 -3.52 24.24 -22.98
CA SER A 299 -4.22 22.98 -22.73
C SER A 299 -5.29 23.09 -21.64
N MET A 300 -5.15 24.06 -20.70
CA MET A 300 -6.15 24.34 -19.66
C MET A 300 -7.35 25.13 -20.20
N ILE A 301 -7.11 26.12 -21.08
CA ILE A 301 -8.16 26.95 -21.63
C ILE A 301 -9.12 26.16 -22.52
N ASN A 302 -8.64 25.11 -23.20
CA ASN A 302 -9.49 24.22 -23.99
C ASN A 302 -10.39 23.30 -23.16
N LEU A 303 -10.13 23.16 -21.85
CA LEU A 303 -10.95 22.38 -20.92
C LEU A 303 -11.94 23.25 -20.12
N SER A 304 -11.73 24.58 -20.05
CA SER A 304 -12.57 25.50 -19.29
C SER A 304 -13.47 26.34 -20.19
N THR A 305 -14.51 25.75 -20.73
CA THR A 305 -15.67 26.57 -21.14
C THR A 305 -16.49 26.89 -19.88
N GLY A 306 -16.10 27.95 -19.15
CA GLY A 306 -17.09 28.73 -18.41
C GLY A 306 -17.03 28.88 -16.90
N SER A 307 -15.91 28.69 -16.21
CA SER A 307 -15.77 29.28 -14.86
C SER A 307 -14.31 29.63 -14.56
N GLU A 308 -14.07 30.87 -14.22
CA GLU A 308 -12.82 31.33 -13.62
C GLU A 308 -12.66 30.59 -12.27
N ILE A 309 -11.59 29.84 -12.13
CA ILE A 309 -11.23 29.20 -10.86
C ILE A 309 -10.33 30.18 -10.12
N ASP A 310 -10.84 30.73 -9.03
CA ASP A 310 -10.05 31.58 -8.14
C ASP A 310 -9.10 30.75 -7.30
N PHE A 311 -7.83 30.73 -7.68
CA PHE A 311 -6.77 30.02 -6.96
C PHE A 311 -6.44 30.60 -5.58
N ALA A 312 -7.04 31.76 -5.20
CA ALA A 312 -6.81 32.36 -3.88
C ALA A 312 -7.51 31.63 -2.72
N GLU A 313 -8.50 30.78 -3.00
CA GLU A 313 -9.16 29.93 -1.97
C GLU A 313 -8.38 28.66 -1.62
N PHE A 314 -7.39 28.28 -2.41
CA PHE A 314 -6.55 27.13 -2.13
C PHE A 314 -5.25 27.57 -1.46
N ASN A 315 -5.27 27.66 -0.12
CA ASN A 315 -4.05 27.77 0.67
C ASN A 315 -3.19 26.50 0.45
N LEU A 316 -2.39 26.50 -0.62
CA LEU A 316 -1.28 25.61 -0.84
C LEU A 316 -0.01 26.17 -0.22
#